data_0999bd3e32993df1c90f137d40a015b0
#
_entry.id   0999bd3e32993df1c90f137d40a015b0
#
_cell.length_a   1.000
_cell.length_b   1.000
_cell.length_c   1.000
_cell.angle_alpha   90.00
_cell.angle_beta   90.00
_cell.angle_gamma   90.00
#
_symmetry.space_group_name_H-M   'P 1'
#
loop_
_entity.id
_entity.type
_entity.pdbx_description
1 polymer ?
#
loop_
_entity_poly.entity_id
_entity_poly.type
_entity_poly.pdbx_seq_one_letter_code
_entity_poly.pdbx_strand_id
1 'polypeptide(L)'
;MKIKDVELRLISELMKNSRRSDRELAKAIGCSQPTVSRMIKKLESKGIIKEYTMIPDFHKLEFEILAITFFNVEKEPDQQQVKKAIDTFQNVLMFERGIGLKHSYVIVSLHEDYSSYMEFTRQLQQNDFLSLFDSTGFLVSLHEDPGSVSFSSLAENLFRTVLFRRNSAN
;
A
#
# COMPACT_ATOMS: atom_id res chain seq x y z
N MET A 1 5.29 -19.85 6.44
CA MET A 1 4.46 -19.74 7.68
C MET A 1 2.99 -19.88 7.28
N LYS A 2 2.22 -20.77 7.91
CA LYS A 2 0.81 -20.99 7.55
C LYS A 2 -0.09 -20.14 8.47
N ILE A 3 -0.78 -19.13 7.93
CA ILE A 3 -1.78 -18.32 8.65
C ILE A 3 -3.03 -19.18 8.84
N LYS A 4 -3.63 -19.21 10.04
CA LYS A 4 -4.84 -19.97 10.31
C LYS A 4 -6.07 -19.31 9.66
N ASP A 5 -7.12 -20.06 9.37
CA ASP A 5 -8.32 -19.53 8.72
C ASP A 5 -9.05 -18.47 9.59
N VAL A 6 -9.06 -18.65 10.91
CA VAL A 6 -9.59 -17.64 11.82
C VAL A 6 -8.76 -16.36 11.83
N GLU A 7 -7.43 -16.46 11.66
CA GLU A 7 -6.54 -15.29 11.52
C GLU A 7 -6.79 -14.55 10.19
N LEU A 8 -7.07 -15.29 9.11
CA LEU A 8 -7.45 -14.68 7.82
C LEU A 8 -8.81 -13.96 7.91
N ARG A 9 -9.78 -14.55 8.60
CA ARG A 9 -11.07 -13.87 8.85
C ARG A 9 -10.87 -12.59 9.65
N LEU A 10 -10.04 -12.61 10.69
CA LEU A 10 -9.72 -11.43 11.47
C LEU A 10 -9.09 -10.33 10.63
N ILE A 11 -8.09 -10.67 9.79
CA ILE A 11 -7.46 -9.72 8.86
C ILE A 11 -8.51 -9.13 7.91
N SER A 12 -9.38 -9.96 7.33
CA SER A 12 -10.45 -9.50 6.45
C SER A 12 -11.39 -8.50 7.13
N GLU A 13 -11.80 -8.76 8.38
CA GLU A 13 -12.65 -7.84 9.13
C GLU A 13 -11.94 -6.52 9.52
N LEU A 14 -10.66 -6.58 9.85
CA LEU A 14 -9.83 -5.39 10.10
C LEU A 14 -9.62 -4.55 8.82
N MET A 15 -9.46 -5.18 7.66
CA MET A 15 -9.35 -4.47 6.37
C MET A 15 -10.64 -3.75 5.99
N LYS A 16 -11.81 -4.29 6.37
CA LYS A 16 -13.09 -3.60 6.15
C LYS A 16 -13.24 -2.36 7.05
N ASN A 17 -12.84 -2.48 8.31
CA ASN A 17 -12.84 -1.38 9.26
C ASN A 17 -11.90 -1.68 10.44
N SER A 18 -10.73 -1.04 10.42
CA SER A 18 -9.71 -1.19 11.46
C SER A 18 -10.07 -0.55 12.81
N ARG A 19 -11.14 0.27 12.87
CA ARG A 19 -11.61 0.94 14.10
C ARG A 19 -12.58 0.08 14.93
N ARG A 20 -12.93 -1.12 14.47
CA ARG A 20 -13.79 -2.04 15.22
C ARG A 20 -13.11 -2.49 16.51
N SER A 21 -13.89 -2.52 17.58
CA SER A 21 -13.44 -3.04 18.87
C SER A 21 -13.17 -4.55 18.81
N ASP A 22 -12.28 -5.05 19.68
CA ASP A 22 -12.03 -6.48 19.84
C ASP A 22 -13.32 -7.29 20.09
N ARG A 23 -14.31 -6.68 20.75
CA ARG A 23 -15.62 -7.30 21.01
C ARG A 23 -16.43 -7.49 19.73
N GLU A 24 -16.45 -6.48 18.85
CA GLU A 24 -17.13 -6.57 17.56
C GLU A 24 -16.45 -7.55 16.62
N LEU A 25 -15.11 -7.54 16.60
CA LEU A 25 -14.31 -8.49 15.84
C LEU A 25 -14.54 -9.92 16.34
N ALA A 26 -14.56 -10.14 17.65
CA ALA A 26 -14.85 -11.43 18.27
C ALA A 26 -16.19 -12.00 17.83
N LYS A 27 -17.24 -11.15 17.83
CA LYS A 27 -18.59 -11.51 17.35
C LYS A 27 -18.56 -11.87 15.85
N ALA A 28 -17.84 -11.10 15.03
CA ALA A 28 -17.79 -11.30 13.59
C ALA A 28 -17.09 -12.62 13.18
N ILE A 29 -16.03 -13.01 13.91
CA ILE A 29 -15.24 -14.21 13.57
C ILE A 29 -15.57 -15.44 14.43
N GLY A 30 -16.50 -15.32 15.39
CA GLY A 30 -16.98 -16.43 16.21
C GLY A 30 -16.00 -16.89 17.27
N CYS A 31 -15.31 -15.97 17.96
CA CYS A 31 -14.38 -16.31 19.04
C CYS A 31 -14.53 -15.36 20.25
N SER A 32 -13.72 -15.55 21.30
CA SER A 32 -13.73 -14.67 22.48
C SER A 32 -12.88 -13.42 22.27
N GLN A 33 -13.25 -12.30 22.93
CA GLN A 33 -12.47 -11.05 22.89
C GLN A 33 -10.99 -11.24 23.29
N PRO A 34 -10.63 -11.97 24.36
CA PRO A 34 -9.22 -12.22 24.68
C PRO A 34 -8.47 -12.99 23.59
N THR A 35 -9.19 -13.82 22.82
CA THR A 35 -8.60 -14.54 21.67
C THR A 35 -8.29 -13.58 20.53
N VAL A 36 -9.18 -12.63 20.24
CA VAL A 36 -8.92 -11.57 19.23
C VAL A 36 -7.70 -10.76 19.61
N SER A 37 -7.66 -10.22 20.84
CA SER A 37 -6.52 -9.39 21.29
C SER A 37 -5.19 -10.15 21.17
N ARG A 38 -5.15 -11.44 21.51
CA ARG A 38 -3.94 -12.27 21.35
C ARG A 38 -3.57 -12.49 19.88
N MET A 39 -4.59 -12.70 19.02
CA MET A 39 -4.35 -12.87 17.58
C MET A 39 -3.80 -11.58 16.94
N ILE A 40 -4.37 -10.42 17.28
CA ILE A 40 -3.90 -9.12 16.79
C ILE A 40 -2.43 -8.92 17.16
N LYS A 41 -2.08 -9.02 18.44
CA LYS A 41 -0.68 -8.90 18.91
C LYS A 41 0.27 -9.87 18.20
N LYS A 42 -0.19 -11.10 17.95
CA LYS A 42 0.60 -12.08 17.21
C LYS A 42 0.80 -11.69 15.74
N LEU A 43 -0.22 -11.14 15.08
CA LEU A 43 -0.14 -10.70 13.68
C LEU A 43 0.77 -9.47 13.53
N GLU A 44 0.69 -8.55 14.49
CA GLU A 44 1.59 -7.37 14.60
C GLU A 44 3.04 -7.80 14.83
N SER A 45 3.30 -8.66 15.83
CA SER A 45 4.65 -9.13 16.14
C SER A 45 5.31 -9.91 15.00
N LYS A 46 4.50 -10.46 14.08
CA LYS A 46 4.97 -11.16 12.88
C LYS A 46 5.03 -10.26 11.64
N GLY A 47 4.74 -8.96 11.75
CA GLY A 47 4.71 -8.02 10.65
C GLY A 47 3.67 -8.32 9.58
N ILE A 48 2.62 -9.12 9.91
CA ILE A 48 1.49 -9.37 9.01
C ILE A 48 0.56 -8.16 9.01
N ILE A 49 0.30 -7.58 10.19
CA ILE A 49 -0.27 -6.25 10.33
C ILE A 49 0.93 -5.31 10.48
N LYS A 50 1.14 -4.45 9.50
CA LYS A 50 2.26 -3.50 9.48
C LYS A 50 1.88 -2.21 10.18
N GLU A 51 0.67 -1.71 9.92
CA GLU A 51 0.16 -0.45 10.45
C GLU A 51 -1.37 -0.39 10.39
N TYR A 52 -1.95 0.55 11.12
CA TYR A 52 -3.35 0.93 11.04
C TYR A 52 -3.42 2.36 10.53
N THR A 53 -4.13 2.56 9.42
CA THR A 53 -4.28 3.88 8.80
C THR A 53 -5.70 4.09 8.29
N MET A 54 -5.99 5.30 7.88
CA MET A 54 -7.19 5.65 7.14
C MET A 54 -6.81 6.14 5.75
N ILE A 55 -7.69 5.99 4.78
CA ILE A 55 -7.52 6.56 3.45
C ILE A 55 -8.37 7.83 3.41
N PRO A 56 -7.75 9.01 3.30
CA PRO A 56 -8.48 10.26 3.16
C PRO A 56 -9.02 10.43 1.74
N ASP A 57 -9.95 11.34 1.59
CA ASP A 57 -10.31 11.90 0.29
C ASP A 57 -9.22 12.93 -0.09
N PHE A 58 -8.27 12.50 -0.91
CA PHE A 58 -7.11 13.31 -1.27
C PHE A 58 -7.51 14.57 -2.05
N HIS A 59 -8.56 14.53 -2.84
CA HIS A 59 -9.06 15.72 -3.54
C HIS A 59 -9.53 16.80 -2.55
N LYS A 60 -10.23 16.41 -1.47
CA LYS A 60 -10.63 17.34 -0.40
C LYS A 60 -9.45 17.89 0.43
N LEU A 61 -8.28 17.29 0.28
CA LEU A 61 -7.02 17.78 0.84
C LEU A 61 -6.19 18.56 -0.18
N GLU A 62 -6.83 19.03 -1.27
CA GLU A 62 -6.24 19.88 -2.31
C GLU A 62 -5.17 19.19 -3.17
N PHE A 63 -5.16 17.83 -3.20
CA PHE A 63 -4.37 17.10 -4.17
C PHE A 63 -5.19 16.89 -5.45
N GLU A 64 -4.62 17.28 -6.60
CA GLU A 64 -5.28 17.14 -7.89
C GLU A 64 -4.81 15.95 -8.70
N ILE A 65 -3.59 15.45 -8.40
CA ILE A 65 -2.94 14.42 -9.20
C ILE A 65 -2.42 13.29 -8.32
N LEU A 66 -2.79 12.06 -8.66
CA LEU A 66 -2.06 10.86 -8.27
C LEU A 66 -1.20 10.42 -9.44
N ALA A 67 0.10 10.41 -9.25
CA ALA A 67 1.07 10.00 -10.27
C ALA A 67 1.59 8.60 -10.02
N ILE A 68 1.67 7.79 -11.08
CA ILE A 68 2.33 6.49 -11.10
C ILE A 68 3.53 6.64 -12.04
N THR A 69 4.73 6.72 -11.49
CA THR A 69 5.96 6.93 -12.25
C THR A 69 6.77 5.65 -12.30
N PHE A 70 6.96 5.11 -13.50
CA PHE A 70 7.83 3.97 -13.77
C PHE A 70 9.21 4.47 -14.18
N PHE A 71 10.27 3.80 -13.75
CA PHE A 71 11.63 4.23 -14.05
C PHE A 71 12.66 3.12 -13.93
N ASN A 72 13.84 3.38 -14.47
CA ASN A 72 15.04 2.59 -14.28
C ASN A 72 16.08 3.38 -13.48
N VAL A 73 17.01 2.68 -12.84
CA VAL A 73 18.15 3.26 -12.11
C VAL A 73 19.44 2.72 -12.69
N GLU A 74 20.49 3.55 -12.74
CA GLU A 74 21.80 3.13 -13.22
C GLU A 74 22.46 2.10 -12.30
N LYS A 75 22.23 2.26 -10.99
CA LYS A 75 22.76 1.38 -9.96
C LYS A 75 21.64 1.00 -9.01
N GLU A 76 21.51 -0.29 -8.73
CA GLU A 76 20.51 -0.79 -7.82
C GLU A 76 20.69 -0.20 -6.40
N PRO A 77 19.68 0.54 -5.87
CA PRO A 77 19.78 1.14 -4.55
C PRO A 77 19.61 0.07 -3.47
N ASP A 78 20.34 0.22 -2.39
CA ASP A 78 20.11 -0.59 -1.19
C ASP A 78 18.87 -0.13 -0.43
N GLN A 79 18.44 -0.92 0.58
CA GLN A 79 17.24 -0.60 1.38
C GLN A 79 17.34 0.73 2.13
N GLN A 80 18.55 1.15 2.54
CA GLN A 80 18.74 2.41 3.25
C GLN A 80 18.61 3.60 2.30
N GLN A 81 19.12 3.46 1.07
CA GLN A 81 18.98 4.46 0.02
C GLN A 81 17.53 4.64 -0.40
N VAL A 82 16.79 3.55 -0.60
CA VAL A 82 15.34 3.58 -0.87
C VAL A 82 14.60 4.27 0.27
N LYS A 83 14.88 3.92 1.52
CA LYS A 83 14.26 4.55 2.68
C LYS A 83 14.55 6.04 2.73
N LYS A 84 15.81 6.46 2.55
CA LYS A 84 16.18 7.88 2.49
C LYS A 84 15.44 8.63 1.39
N ALA A 85 15.30 8.02 0.20
CA ALA A 85 14.55 8.64 -0.89
C ALA A 85 13.07 8.85 -0.51
N ILE A 86 12.41 7.85 0.07
CA ILE A 86 11.02 7.97 0.54
C ILE A 86 10.90 9.03 1.64
N ASP A 87 11.81 9.02 2.62
CA ASP A 87 11.80 10.00 3.72
C ASP A 87 12.06 11.44 3.23
N THR A 88 12.76 11.60 2.10
CA THR A 88 13.04 12.91 1.48
C THR A 88 11.82 13.44 0.73
N PHE A 89 11.08 12.58 0.05
CA PHE A 89 9.91 12.94 -0.73
C PHE A 89 8.62 12.68 0.05
N GLN A 90 8.11 13.70 0.74
CA GLN A 90 6.96 13.62 1.63
C GLN A 90 5.64 13.25 0.94
N ASN A 91 5.58 13.36 -0.38
CA ASN A 91 4.41 13.07 -1.20
C ASN A 91 4.41 11.65 -1.79
N VAL A 92 5.38 10.81 -1.46
CA VAL A 92 5.47 9.43 -1.93
C VAL A 92 4.60 8.51 -1.07
N LEU A 93 3.65 7.83 -1.73
CA LEU A 93 2.79 6.82 -1.11
C LEU A 93 3.40 5.41 -1.19
N MET A 94 4.10 5.12 -2.27
CA MET A 94 4.67 3.80 -2.53
C MET A 94 5.93 3.92 -3.39
N PHE A 95 6.95 3.15 -3.04
CA PHE A 95 8.13 2.90 -3.84
C PHE A 95 8.40 1.40 -3.85
N GLU A 96 8.33 0.79 -5.03
CA GLU A 96 8.49 -0.66 -5.14
C GLU A 96 9.33 -1.04 -6.37
N ARG A 97 10.03 -2.18 -6.26
CA ARG A 97 10.65 -2.84 -7.39
C ARG A 97 9.61 -3.70 -8.12
N GLY A 98 9.62 -3.63 -9.45
CA GLY A 98 8.71 -4.40 -10.29
C GLY A 98 9.37 -4.90 -11.55
N ILE A 99 8.62 -5.60 -12.37
CA ILE A 99 9.03 -6.04 -13.71
C ILE A 99 7.87 -5.75 -14.65
N GLY A 100 8.08 -4.87 -15.62
CA GLY A 100 7.09 -4.56 -16.64
C GLY A 100 7.36 -3.21 -17.30
N LEU A 101 6.72 -2.95 -18.43
CA LEU A 101 6.81 -1.71 -19.18
C LEU A 101 8.26 -1.26 -19.49
N LYS A 102 9.22 -2.20 -19.53
CA LYS A 102 10.67 -1.95 -19.66
C LYS A 102 11.29 -1.21 -18.46
N HIS A 103 10.59 -1.11 -17.33
CA HIS A 103 11.06 -0.45 -16.12
C HIS A 103 11.17 -1.44 -14.96
N SER A 104 12.06 -1.13 -14.01
CA SER A 104 12.39 -1.97 -12.86
C SER A 104 11.84 -1.44 -11.54
N TYR A 105 11.32 -0.22 -11.54
CA TYR A 105 10.81 0.46 -10.34
C TYR A 105 9.53 1.23 -10.63
N VAL A 106 8.74 1.43 -9.59
CA VAL A 106 7.54 2.26 -9.60
C VAL A 106 7.48 3.11 -8.33
N ILE A 107 7.12 4.39 -8.51
CA ILE A 107 6.74 5.31 -7.44
C ILE A 107 5.26 5.68 -7.65
N VAL A 108 4.49 5.67 -6.57
CA VAL A 108 3.16 6.30 -6.52
C VAL A 108 3.25 7.51 -5.62
N SER A 109 2.85 8.67 -6.10
CA SER A 109 2.95 9.95 -5.40
C SER A 109 1.72 10.82 -5.60
N LEU A 110 1.48 11.75 -4.66
CA LEU A 110 0.40 12.72 -4.69
C LEU A 110 0.96 14.12 -4.95
N HIS A 111 0.23 14.91 -5.74
CA HIS A 111 0.64 16.26 -6.12
C HIS A 111 -0.55 17.20 -6.10
N GLU A 112 -0.32 18.44 -5.64
CA GLU A 112 -1.30 19.50 -5.62
C GLU A 112 -1.72 19.90 -7.06
N ASP A 113 -0.73 19.90 -7.98
CA ASP A 113 -0.94 20.26 -9.39
C ASP A 113 0.15 19.63 -10.29
N TYR A 114 0.08 19.92 -11.59
CA TYR A 114 1.07 19.46 -12.57
C TYR A 114 2.46 20.07 -12.32
N SER A 115 2.56 21.29 -11.83
CA SER A 115 3.83 21.96 -11.55
C SER A 115 4.58 21.27 -10.41
N SER A 116 3.86 20.89 -9.35
CA SER A 116 4.36 20.09 -8.23
C SER A 116 4.87 18.71 -8.71
N TYR A 117 4.15 18.05 -9.63
CA TYR A 117 4.61 16.80 -10.24
C TYR A 117 5.90 16.98 -11.05
N MET A 118 5.99 18.04 -11.86
CA MET A 118 7.19 18.32 -12.65
C MET A 118 8.42 18.62 -11.78
N GLU A 119 8.21 19.35 -10.69
CA GLU A 119 9.30 19.61 -9.72
C GLU A 119 9.74 18.32 -9.03
N PHE A 120 8.80 17.47 -8.63
CA PHE A 120 9.09 16.15 -8.06
C PHE A 120 9.93 15.28 -9.02
N THR A 121 9.52 15.20 -10.30
CA THR A 121 10.27 14.42 -11.31
C THR A 121 11.68 14.97 -11.52
N ARG A 122 11.84 16.30 -11.52
CA ARG A 122 13.15 16.95 -11.59
C ARG A 122 14.02 16.60 -10.39
N GLN A 123 13.46 16.63 -9.19
CA GLN A 123 14.18 16.26 -7.96
C GLN A 123 14.55 14.77 -7.94
N LEU A 124 13.67 13.88 -8.43
CA LEU A 124 13.98 12.47 -8.59
C LEU A 124 15.18 12.25 -9.53
N GLN A 125 15.22 12.93 -10.68
CA GLN A 125 16.31 12.83 -11.65
C GLN A 125 17.64 13.36 -11.11
N GLN A 126 17.59 14.36 -10.23
CA GLN A 126 18.78 14.96 -9.59
C GLN A 126 19.19 14.23 -8.30
N ASN A 127 18.47 13.18 -7.91
CA ASN A 127 18.74 12.48 -6.67
C ASN A 127 19.92 11.52 -6.81
N ASP A 128 21.00 11.80 -6.09
CA ASP A 128 22.25 11.02 -6.14
C ASP A 128 22.08 9.55 -5.69
N PHE A 129 21.04 9.25 -4.91
CA PHE A 129 20.79 7.90 -4.40
C PHE A 129 20.07 7.01 -5.41
N LEU A 130 19.25 7.61 -6.29
CA LEU A 130 18.41 6.86 -7.23
C LEU A 130 18.99 6.82 -8.64
N SER A 131 19.84 7.81 -9.03
CA SER A 131 20.43 7.89 -10.38
C SER A 131 19.43 7.52 -11.48
N LEU A 132 18.30 8.22 -11.46
CA LEU A 132 17.10 7.85 -12.20
C LEU A 132 17.30 8.16 -13.69
N PHE A 133 17.02 7.18 -14.55
CA PHE A 133 16.97 7.38 -15.99
C PHE A 133 15.75 6.69 -16.59
N ASP A 134 15.33 7.09 -17.78
CA ASP A 134 14.23 6.51 -18.54
C ASP A 134 12.95 6.36 -17.68
N SER A 135 12.27 7.47 -17.45
CA SER A 135 11.05 7.51 -16.64
C SER A 135 9.82 7.78 -17.48
N THR A 136 8.72 7.14 -17.12
CA THR A 136 7.40 7.33 -17.72
C THR A 136 6.36 7.51 -16.62
N GLY A 137 5.63 8.64 -16.66
CA GLY A 137 4.58 8.96 -15.71
C GLY A 137 3.19 8.68 -16.28
N PHE A 138 2.32 8.09 -15.47
CA PHE A 138 0.88 8.00 -15.71
C PHE A 138 0.17 8.84 -14.64
N LEU A 139 -0.54 9.88 -15.08
CA LEU A 139 -1.20 10.84 -14.20
C LEU A 139 -2.69 10.56 -14.15
N VAL A 140 -3.21 10.43 -12.93
CA VAL A 140 -4.63 10.26 -12.64
C VAL A 140 -5.14 11.55 -12.03
N SER A 141 -6.15 12.19 -12.68
CA SER A 141 -6.84 13.33 -12.10
C SER A 141 -7.71 12.89 -10.93
N LEU A 142 -7.60 13.59 -9.81
CA LEU A 142 -8.43 13.38 -8.63
C LEU A 142 -9.68 14.28 -8.61
N HIS A 143 -9.85 15.17 -9.58
CA HIS A 143 -11.03 16.03 -9.71
C HIS A 143 -12.28 15.32 -10.24
N GLU A 144 -12.08 14.39 -11.17
CA GLU A 144 -13.17 13.60 -11.72
C GLU A 144 -13.38 12.42 -10.78
N ASP A 145 -14.62 12.13 -10.37
CA ASP A 145 -14.95 11.05 -9.42
C ASP A 145 -14.00 9.84 -9.57
N PRO A 146 -12.86 9.86 -8.88
CA PRO A 146 -11.83 8.88 -9.14
C PRO A 146 -12.32 7.57 -8.57
N GLY A 147 -12.12 6.51 -9.31
CA GLY A 147 -12.34 5.18 -8.80
C GLY A 147 -11.74 5.07 -7.41
N SER A 148 -12.56 4.87 -6.41
CA SER A 148 -12.12 4.86 -5.02
C SER A 148 -11.14 3.73 -4.76
N VAL A 149 -10.01 4.02 -4.12
CA VAL A 149 -9.17 2.97 -3.53
C VAL A 149 -9.99 2.29 -2.44
N SER A 150 -10.44 1.08 -2.69
CA SER A 150 -11.24 0.32 -1.74
C SER A 150 -10.55 -0.98 -1.36
N PHE A 151 -10.10 -1.06 -0.12
CA PHE A 151 -9.64 -2.32 0.46
C PHE A 151 -10.80 -3.24 0.88
N SER A 152 -12.04 -2.73 0.94
CA SER A 152 -13.21 -3.52 1.33
C SER A 152 -13.48 -4.65 0.35
N SER A 153 -13.43 -4.41 -0.95
CA SER A 153 -13.60 -5.44 -1.98
C SER A 153 -12.53 -6.52 -1.91
N LEU A 154 -11.27 -6.12 -1.66
CA LEU A 154 -10.18 -7.06 -1.44
C LEU A 154 -10.41 -7.88 -0.17
N ALA A 155 -10.85 -7.24 0.92
CA ALA A 155 -11.14 -7.91 2.19
C ALA A 155 -12.22 -8.99 2.06
N GLU A 156 -13.27 -8.75 1.27
CA GLU A 156 -14.32 -9.74 1.01
C GLU A 156 -13.80 -10.99 0.30
N ASN A 157 -12.85 -10.81 -0.61
CA ASN A 157 -12.29 -11.89 -1.41
C ASN A 157 -11.02 -12.53 -0.81
N LEU A 158 -10.35 -11.85 0.12
CA LEU A 158 -9.07 -12.31 0.68
C LEU A 158 -9.16 -13.73 1.24
N PHE A 159 -10.18 -13.98 2.05
CA PHE A 159 -10.39 -15.29 2.69
C PHE A 159 -10.61 -16.37 1.63
N ARG A 160 -11.50 -16.11 0.65
CA ARG A 160 -11.79 -17.05 -0.44
C ARG A 160 -10.55 -17.33 -1.28
N THR A 161 -9.82 -16.31 -1.67
CA THR A 161 -8.64 -16.42 -2.53
C THR A 161 -7.53 -17.24 -1.86
N VAL A 162 -7.26 -16.99 -0.57
CA VAL A 162 -6.21 -17.72 0.15
C VAL A 162 -6.61 -19.17 0.42
N LEU A 163 -7.89 -19.44 0.73
CA LEU A 163 -8.38 -20.81 0.91
C LEU A 163 -8.34 -21.60 -0.41
N PHE A 164 -8.79 -20.99 -1.52
CA PHE A 164 -8.77 -21.65 -2.83
C PHE A 164 -7.37 -22.08 -3.20
N ARG A 165 -6.36 -21.19 -3.07
CA ARG A 165 -4.95 -21.51 -3.35
C ARG A 165 -4.42 -22.65 -2.48
N ARG A 166 -4.87 -22.76 -1.23
CA ARG A 166 -4.46 -23.85 -0.32
C ARG A 166 -5.03 -25.19 -0.73
N ASN A 167 -6.29 -25.21 -1.17
CA ASN A 167 -6.95 -26.44 -1.59
C ASN A 167 -6.46 -26.92 -2.96
N SER A 168 -5.97 -26.02 -3.81
CA SER A 168 -5.41 -26.34 -5.14
C SER A 168 -3.93 -26.78 -5.09
N ALA A 169 -3.26 -26.60 -3.93
CA ALA A 169 -1.85 -26.96 -3.71
C ALA A 169 -1.67 -28.29 -2.93
N ASN A 170 -2.76 -28.96 -2.57
CA ASN A 170 -2.80 -30.32 -2.01
C ASN A 170 -3.37 -31.28 -3.04
#